data_dfee82142e8c5132f8edc56096c7fdae
#
_entry.id   dfee82142e8c5132f8edc56096c7fdae
#
_cell.length_a   1.000
_cell.length_b   1.000
_cell.length_c   1.000
_cell.angle_alpha   90.00
_cell.angle_beta   90.00
_cell.angle_gamma   90.00
#
_symmetry.space_group_name_H-M   'P 1'
#
loop_
_entity.id
_entity.type
_entity.pdbx_description
1 polymer ?
#
loop_
_entity_poly.entity_id
_entity_poly.type
_entity_poly.pdbx_seq_one_letter_code
_entity_poly.pdbx_strand_id
1 'polypeptide(L)'
;MPDIRVNGVRLYYEITGEGTPIIFIHEFAGDFTSWEPQIRFFSRRYQTVTYNARGYPPSEVPEAPSSYGQNIATDDLAGIIKALKLSPAHVVGLSMGAYTTLHLGLRYPEVARSLVVAGCGYGSEPEERTTFQWDAEELARRLESEGIEKIGKIYALGPTRVQFQRKDPRGYAEFVRNLLAHSAKGSANTMRAIQAARPSLYDLADDLKKMELPTLILSGDEDWPCLKSNIFLKKTIPTSAVAVFPNSGHAINLEEPLLFNTIVQDFITQVDCGRWPRRDPKALSTSAVFSRKQST
;
A
#
# COMPACT_ATOMS: atom_id res chain seq x y z
N MET A 1 -16.34 19.65 -0.85
CA MET A 1 -15.24 18.68 -1.09
C MET A 1 -15.88 17.46 -1.73
N PRO A 2 -15.28 16.89 -2.79
CA PRO A 2 -15.86 15.72 -3.42
C PRO A 2 -15.81 14.53 -2.45
N ASP A 3 -16.96 13.89 -2.29
CA ASP A 3 -17.10 12.65 -1.52
C ASP A 3 -17.98 11.66 -2.27
N ILE A 4 -17.86 10.40 -1.92
CA ILE A 4 -18.63 9.32 -2.49
C ILE A 4 -19.08 8.36 -1.39
N ARG A 5 -20.31 7.89 -1.48
CA ARG A 5 -20.83 6.89 -0.54
C ARG A 5 -20.73 5.50 -1.15
N VAL A 6 -19.89 4.66 -0.56
CA VAL A 6 -19.71 3.25 -0.93
C VAL A 6 -19.75 2.38 0.31
N ASN A 7 -20.33 1.21 0.23
CA ASN A 7 -20.43 0.24 1.34
C ASN A 7 -20.89 0.86 2.68
N GLY A 8 -21.86 1.79 2.59
CA GLY A 8 -22.44 2.45 3.75
C GLY A 8 -21.60 3.55 4.39
N VAL A 9 -20.42 3.86 3.87
CA VAL A 9 -19.52 4.90 4.39
C VAL A 9 -19.31 6.01 3.35
N ARG A 10 -19.13 7.25 3.83
CA ARG A 10 -18.77 8.41 3.01
C ARG A 10 -17.25 8.54 2.98
N LEU A 11 -16.67 8.45 1.78
CA LEU A 11 -15.24 8.56 1.55
C LEU A 11 -14.92 9.82 0.74
N TYR A 12 -13.94 10.57 1.23
CA TYR A 12 -13.38 11.72 0.54
C TYR A 12 -12.41 11.23 -0.54
N TYR A 13 -12.44 11.86 -1.73
CA TYR A 13 -11.52 11.58 -2.81
C TYR A 13 -11.16 12.84 -3.59
N GLU A 14 -10.06 12.79 -4.34
CA GLU A 14 -9.68 13.80 -5.30
C GLU A 14 -9.35 13.16 -6.65
N ILE A 15 -9.67 13.89 -7.74
CA ILE A 15 -9.34 13.49 -9.12
C ILE A 15 -8.58 14.64 -9.77
N THR A 16 -7.45 14.34 -10.40
CA THR A 16 -6.64 15.30 -11.15
C THR A 16 -6.16 14.68 -12.45
N GLY A 17 -6.23 15.42 -13.54
CA GLY A 17 -5.84 14.93 -14.89
C GLY A 17 -6.92 14.10 -15.56
N GLU A 18 -6.59 13.59 -16.73
CA GLU A 18 -7.48 12.81 -17.61
C GLU A 18 -6.72 11.61 -18.22
N GLY A 19 -7.43 10.64 -18.78
CA GLY A 19 -6.86 9.47 -19.43
C GLY A 19 -7.00 8.19 -18.63
N THR A 20 -6.06 7.25 -18.78
CA THR A 20 -6.08 5.97 -18.06
C THR A 20 -6.01 6.22 -16.54
N PRO A 21 -6.90 5.59 -15.74
CA PRO A 21 -6.94 5.88 -14.32
C PRO A 21 -5.82 5.21 -13.54
N ILE A 22 -5.24 5.97 -12.59
CA ILE A 22 -4.36 5.49 -11.54
C ILE A 22 -5.00 5.86 -10.20
N ILE A 23 -5.23 4.90 -9.32
CA ILE A 23 -5.71 5.14 -7.96
C ILE A 23 -4.61 4.86 -6.94
N PHE A 24 -4.42 5.80 -6.00
CA PHE A 24 -3.39 5.74 -4.96
C PHE A 24 -4.02 5.52 -3.57
N ILE A 25 -3.47 4.54 -2.84
CA ILE A 25 -3.97 4.12 -1.53
C ILE A 25 -2.90 4.36 -0.48
N HIS A 26 -3.20 5.22 0.49
CA HIS A 26 -2.26 5.67 1.52
C HIS A 26 -1.92 4.59 2.55
N GLU A 27 -0.80 4.79 3.24
CA GLU A 27 -0.38 4.00 4.39
C GLU A 27 -1.16 4.40 5.68
N PHE A 28 -0.92 3.68 6.78
CA PHE A 28 -1.54 3.96 8.07
C PHE A 28 -1.29 5.39 8.58
N ALA A 29 -0.07 5.89 8.47
CA ALA A 29 0.29 7.24 8.94
C ALA A 29 0.09 8.32 7.88
N GLY A 30 -0.39 7.97 6.70
CA GLY A 30 -0.64 8.87 5.59
C GLY A 30 -2.11 9.13 5.35
N ASP A 31 -2.37 10.01 4.41
CA ASP A 31 -3.68 10.37 3.88
C ASP A 31 -3.55 10.65 2.37
N PHE A 32 -4.61 11.20 1.76
CA PHE A 32 -4.61 11.54 0.33
C PHE A 32 -3.46 12.48 -0.06
N THR A 33 -3.01 13.37 0.84
CA THR A 33 -1.93 14.33 0.57
C THR A 33 -0.55 13.67 0.47
N SER A 34 -0.38 12.48 1.04
CA SER A 34 0.87 11.72 0.97
C SER A 34 1.28 11.33 -0.46
N TRP A 35 0.38 11.51 -1.42
CA TRP A 35 0.59 11.22 -2.83
C TRP A 35 0.83 12.46 -3.70
N GLU A 36 0.93 13.65 -3.12
CA GLU A 36 1.08 14.90 -3.85
C GLU A 36 2.24 14.90 -4.88
N PRO A 37 3.45 14.37 -4.57
CA PRO A 37 4.52 14.28 -5.56
C PRO A 37 4.16 13.38 -6.76
N GLN A 38 3.36 12.32 -6.53
CA GLN A 38 2.89 11.41 -7.55
C GLN A 38 1.77 12.04 -8.38
N ILE A 39 0.83 12.72 -7.73
CA ILE A 39 -0.28 13.42 -8.40
C ILE A 39 0.27 14.47 -9.37
N ARG A 40 1.19 15.34 -8.95
CA ARG A 40 1.83 16.35 -9.80
C ARG A 40 2.55 15.77 -11.01
N PHE A 41 3.09 14.57 -10.87
CA PHE A 41 3.82 13.89 -11.94
C PHE A 41 2.87 13.17 -12.91
N PHE A 42 1.99 12.32 -12.38
CA PHE A 42 1.15 11.44 -13.21
C PHE A 42 -0.05 12.14 -13.82
N SER A 43 -0.63 13.17 -13.18
CA SER A 43 -1.82 13.88 -13.69
C SER A 43 -1.62 14.56 -15.04
N ARG A 44 -0.38 14.71 -15.48
CA ARG A 44 -0.05 15.26 -16.82
C ARG A 44 -0.40 14.29 -17.95
N ARG A 45 -0.64 13.01 -17.68
CA ARG A 45 -0.84 11.95 -18.67
C ARG A 45 -1.91 10.94 -18.29
N TYR A 46 -2.31 10.93 -17.02
CA TYR A 46 -3.22 9.95 -16.42
C TYR A 46 -4.30 10.67 -15.61
N GLN A 47 -5.45 10.03 -15.49
CA GLN A 47 -6.42 10.43 -14.48
C GLN A 47 -5.98 9.86 -13.13
N THR A 48 -5.50 10.72 -12.25
CA THR A 48 -5.04 10.31 -10.92
C THR A 48 -6.15 10.47 -9.90
N VAL A 49 -6.31 9.47 -9.04
CA VAL A 49 -7.30 9.45 -7.96
C VAL A 49 -6.61 9.15 -6.64
N THR A 50 -6.87 9.97 -5.63
CA THR A 50 -6.53 9.69 -4.23
C THR A 50 -7.80 9.67 -3.41
N TYR A 51 -7.79 8.95 -2.30
CA TYR A 51 -8.90 8.98 -1.33
C TYR A 51 -8.39 8.74 0.08
N ASN A 52 -9.17 9.17 1.06
CA ASN A 52 -8.96 8.78 2.44
C ASN A 52 -9.78 7.54 2.78
N ALA A 53 -9.12 6.53 3.32
CA ALA A 53 -9.80 5.34 3.82
C ALA A 53 -10.80 5.69 4.96
N ARG A 54 -11.75 4.80 5.22
CA ARG A 54 -12.61 4.93 6.41
C ARG A 54 -11.76 5.08 7.67
N GLY A 55 -12.16 5.95 8.57
CA GLY A 55 -11.39 6.28 9.77
C GLY A 55 -10.41 7.43 9.60
N TYR A 56 -10.20 7.94 8.40
CA TYR A 56 -9.28 9.03 8.09
C TYR A 56 -10.04 10.28 7.62
N PRO A 57 -10.19 11.32 8.48
CA PRO A 57 -10.85 12.56 8.06
C PRO A 57 -10.19 13.18 6.81
N PRO A 58 -10.96 13.77 5.86
CA PRO A 58 -12.38 14.08 5.97
C PRO A 58 -13.34 12.93 5.57
N SER A 59 -12.84 11.72 5.32
CA SER A 59 -13.71 10.54 5.24
C SER A 59 -14.41 10.27 6.57
N GLU A 60 -15.51 9.55 6.51
CA GLU A 60 -16.29 9.19 7.70
C GLU A 60 -15.45 8.30 8.64
N VAL A 61 -15.61 8.52 9.95
CA VAL A 61 -14.95 7.76 11.02
C VAL A 61 -16.01 6.95 11.76
N PRO A 62 -16.31 5.72 11.31
CA PRO A 62 -17.26 4.86 12.00
C PRO A 62 -16.79 4.54 13.43
N GLU A 63 -17.74 4.58 14.39
CA GLU A 63 -17.43 4.32 15.80
C GLU A 63 -17.13 2.85 16.10
N ALA A 64 -17.89 1.94 15.47
CA ALA A 64 -17.79 0.51 15.77
C ALA A 64 -16.54 -0.11 15.13
N PRO A 65 -15.69 -0.83 15.90
CA PRO A 65 -14.54 -1.55 15.35
C PRO A 65 -14.92 -2.56 14.26
N SER A 66 -16.13 -3.14 14.32
CA SER A 66 -16.65 -4.06 13.30
C SER A 66 -16.91 -3.40 11.93
N SER A 67 -16.88 -2.07 11.87
CA SER A 67 -16.93 -1.32 10.61
C SER A 67 -15.59 -1.25 9.89
N TYR A 68 -14.52 -1.82 10.45
CA TYR A 68 -13.19 -1.87 9.90
C TYR A 68 -12.76 -3.32 9.64
N GLY A 69 -11.85 -3.53 8.71
CA GLY A 69 -11.30 -4.84 8.39
C GLY A 69 -10.63 -4.84 7.03
N GLN A 70 -9.71 -5.77 6.81
CA GLN A 70 -8.97 -5.85 5.54
C GLN A 70 -9.93 -6.07 4.35
N ASN A 71 -10.91 -6.94 4.49
CA ASN A 71 -11.90 -7.18 3.43
C ASN A 71 -12.77 -5.94 3.18
N ILE A 72 -13.16 -5.24 4.25
CA ILE A 72 -13.97 -4.02 4.16
C ILE A 72 -13.19 -2.91 3.43
N ALA A 73 -11.90 -2.71 3.76
CA ALA A 73 -11.05 -1.75 3.08
C ALA A 73 -10.89 -2.08 1.59
N THR A 74 -10.80 -3.36 1.26
CA THR A 74 -10.74 -3.85 -0.12
C THR A 74 -12.06 -3.62 -0.87
N ASP A 75 -13.19 -3.87 -0.22
CA ASP A 75 -14.54 -3.62 -0.77
C ASP A 75 -14.79 -2.13 -1.01
N ASP A 76 -14.28 -1.26 -0.12
CA ASP A 76 -14.34 0.19 -0.31
C ASP A 76 -13.56 0.64 -1.55
N LEU A 77 -12.33 0.14 -1.71
CA LEU A 77 -11.52 0.43 -2.90
C LEU A 77 -12.21 -0.03 -4.18
N ALA A 78 -12.73 -1.25 -4.22
CA ALA A 78 -13.49 -1.77 -5.37
C ALA A 78 -14.75 -0.93 -5.63
N GLY A 79 -15.43 -0.52 -4.57
CA GLY A 79 -16.61 0.35 -4.62
C GLY A 79 -16.29 1.72 -5.22
N ILE A 80 -15.20 2.36 -4.81
CA ILE A 80 -14.72 3.64 -5.38
C ILE A 80 -14.42 3.47 -6.87
N ILE A 81 -13.64 2.45 -7.25
CA ILE A 81 -13.26 2.20 -8.65
C ILE A 81 -14.52 2.03 -9.53
N LYS A 82 -15.51 1.26 -9.07
CA LYS A 82 -16.76 1.03 -9.80
C LYS A 82 -17.63 2.28 -9.87
N ALA A 83 -17.83 2.97 -8.75
CA ALA A 83 -18.72 4.13 -8.68
C ALA A 83 -18.19 5.35 -9.44
N LEU A 84 -16.87 5.55 -9.48
CA LEU A 84 -16.21 6.59 -10.27
C LEU A 84 -15.93 6.16 -11.73
N LYS A 85 -16.32 4.94 -12.13
CA LYS A 85 -16.13 4.38 -13.48
C LYS A 85 -14.66 4.34 -13.93
N LEU A 86 -13.76 3.99 -13.00
CA LEU A 86 -12.32 3.94 -13.25
C LEU A 86 -11.84 2.56 -13.77
N SER A 87 -12.71 1.57 -13.85
CA SER A 87 -12.32 0.19 -14.18
C SER A 87 -12.02 0.00 -15.68
N PRO A 88 -10.91 -0.72 -16.01
CA PRO A 88 -9.85 -1.17 -15.11
C PRO A 88 -8.80 -0.07 -14.83
N ALA A 89 -8.36 0.07 -13.57
CA ALA A 89 -7.40 1.06 -13.12
C ALA A 89 -6.02 0.45 -12.79
N HIS A 90 -4.94 1.24 -12.92
CA HIS A 90 -3.70 0.94 -12.23
C HIS A 90 -3.87 1.27 -10.74
N VAL A 91 -3.49 0.35 -9.88
CA VAL A 91 -3.72 0.46 -8.43
C VAL A 91 -2.38 0.52 -7.71
N VAL A 92 -2.12 1.62 -7.01
CA VAL A 92 -0.84 1.92 -6.35
C VAL A 92 -1.06 2.07 -4.86
N GLY A 93 -0.52 1.18 -4.05
CA GLY A 93 -0.66 1.25 -2.59
C GLY A 93 0.67 1.23 -1.86
N LEU A 94 0.72 1.94 -0.73
CA LEU A 94 1.84 1.91 0.21
C LEU A 94 1.40 1.25 1.52
N SER A 95 2.18 0.30 2.04
CA SER A 95 2.00 -0.30 3.37
C SER A 95 0.59 -0.90 3.57
N MET A 96 -0.25 -0.31 4.41
CA MET A 96 -1.66 -0.65 4.57
C MET A 96 -2.41 -0.60 3.22
N GLY A 97 -2.14 0.43 2.42
CA GLY A 97 -2.68 0.55 1.07
C GLY A 97 -2.16 -0.54 0.13
N ALA A 98 -0.94 -1.00 0.32
CA ALA A 98 -0.37 -2.11 -0.46
C ALA A 98 -1.04 -3.45 -0.14
N TYR A 99 -1.37 -3.71 1.12
CA TYR A 99 -2.21 -4.85 1.50
C TYR A 99 -3.59 -4.78 0.84
N THR A 100 -4.22 -3.60 0.86
CA THR A 100 -5.52 -3.38 0.21
C THR A 100 -5.41 -3.60 -1.31
N THR A 101 -4.30 -3.16 -1.93
CA THR A 101 -3.99 -3.37 -3.35
C THR A 101 -3.85 -4.86 -3.69
N LEU A 102 -3.10 -5.64 -2.90
CA LEU A 102 -2.96 -7.08 -3.09
C LEU A 102 -4.30 -7.81 -2.93
N HIS A 103 -5.06 -7.51 -1.88
CA HIS A 103 -6.38 -8.09 -1.65
C HIS A 103 -7.36 -7.73 -2.76
N LEU A 104 -7.27 -6.52 -3.35
CA LEU A 104 -8.07 -6.17 -4.53
C LEU A 104 -7.73 -7.09 -5.71
N GLY A 105 -6.45 -7.30 -5.98
CA GLY A 105 -6.01 -8.20 -7.05
C GLY A 105 -6.46 -9.65 -6.86
N LEU A 106 -6.59 -10.11 -5.63
CA LEU A 106 -7.09 -11.45 -5.32
C LEU A 106 -8.61 -11.57 -5.40
N ARG A 107 -9.36 -10.53 -5.00
CA ARG A 107 -10.83 -10.60 -4.86
C ARG A 107 -11.59 -9.96 -6.02
N TYR A 108 -11.00 -8.96 -6.67
CA TYR A 108 -11.63 -8.14 -7.73
C TYR A 108 -10.65 -7.90 -8.89
N PRO A 109 -10.03 -8.96 -9.46
CA PRO A 109 -9.03 -8.78 -10.51
C PRO A 109 -9.56 -8.03 -11.73
N GLU A 110 -10.85 -8.10 -11.98
CA GLU A 110 -11.51 -7.46 -13.13
C GLU A 110 -11.52 -5.94 -13.09
N VAL A 111 -11.34 -5.33 -11.91
CA VAL A 111 -11.31 -3.86 -11.77
C VAL A 111 -9.90 -3.27 -11.81
N ALA A 112 -8.87 -4.13 -11.79
CA ALA A 112 -7.46 -3.71 -11.81
C ALA A 112 -6.81 -4.00 -13.16
N ARG A 113 -6.02 -3.06 -13.66
CA ARG A 113 -5.14 -3.20 -14.83
C ARG A 113 -3.76 -3.69 -14.42
N SER A 114 -3.25 -3.19 -13.32
CA SER A 114 -2.00 -3.62 -12.69
C SER A 114 -1.94 -3.19 -11.23
N LEU A 115 -1.02 -3.77 -10.49
CA LEU A 115 -0.81 -3.52 -9.07
C LEU A 115 0.60 -2.99 -8.81
N VAL A 116 0.73 -1.90 -8.05
CA VAL A 116 1.99 -1.45 -7.44
C VAL A 116 1.87 -1.60 -5.93
N VAL A 117 2.71 -2.47 -5.37
CA VAL A 117 2.67 -2.92 -3.97
C VAL A 117 3.95 -2.43 -3.30
N ALA A 118 3.87 -1.30 -2.61
CA ALA A 118 5.02 -0.63 -2.00
C ALA A 118 5.05 -0.82 -0.48
N GLY A 119 6.20 -1.16 0.09
CA GLY A 119 6.41 -1.30 1.54
C GLY A 119 5.41 -2.25 2.20
N CYS A 120 5.14 -3.40 1.57
CA CYS A 120 4.12 -4.35 2.02
C CYS A 120 4.76 -5.47 2.85
N GLY A 121 4.20 -5.78 4.01
CA GLY A 121 4.62 -7.02 4.68
C GLY A 121 4.88 -6.95 6.17
N TYR A 122 4.95 -5.78 6.79
CA TYR A 122 5.16 -5.70 8.24
C TYR A 122 4.16 -6.56 9.01
N GLY A 123 4.67 -7.41 9.88
CA GLY A 123 3.90 -8.39 10.64
C GLY A 123 3.44 -9.63 9.85
N SER A 124 3.99 -9.87 8.65
CA SER A 124 3.69 -11.10 7.90
C SER A 124 4.62 -12.25 8.24
N GLU A 125 5.86 -11.96 8.64
CA GLU A 125 6.82 -13.01 9.01
C GLU A 125 6.27 -13.86 10.17
N PRO A 126 6.26 -15.20 10.04
CA PRO A 126 5.67 -16.07 11.07
C PRO A 126 6.27 -15.86 12.45
N GLU A 127 7.59 -15.66 12.52
CA GLU A 127 8.33 -15.48 13.78
C GLU A 127 7.99 -14.15 14.48
N GLU A 128 7.60 -13.13 13.72
CA GLU A 128 7.33 -11.78 14.23
C GLU A 128 5.82 -11.50 14.38
N ARG A 129 4.97 -12.42 13.89
CA ARG A 129 3.53 -12.22 13.79
C ARG A 129 2.87 -11.86 15.12
N THR A 130 3.14 -12.63 16.16
CA THR A 130 2.55 -12.43 17.50
C THR A 130 2.99 -11.10 18.11
N THR A 131 4.27 -10.75 17.98
CA THR A 131 4.81 -9.46 18.45
C THR A 131 4.14 -8.31 17.74
N PHE A 132 4.04 -8.38 16.40
CA PHE A 132 3.36 -7.35 15.61
C PHE A 132 1.89 -7.17 16.01
N GLN A 133 1.17 -8.26 16.23
CA GLN A 133 -0.24 -8.18 16.66
C GLN A 133 -0.37 -7.51 18.02
N TRP A 134 0.51 -7.84 18.96
CA TRP A 134 0.56 -7.21 20.26
C TRP A 134 0.90 -5.71 20.16
N ASP A 135 1.91 -5.35 19.37
CA ASP A 135 2.30 -3.95 19.13
C ASP A 135 1.14 -3.14 18.53
N ALA A 136 0.41 -3.73 17.57
CA ALA A 136 -0.73 -3.07 16.94
C ALA A 136 -1.90 -2.85 17.92
N GLU A 137 -2.21 -3.83 18.77
CA GLU A 137 -3.22 -3.69 19.84
C GLU A 137 -2.80 -2.67 20.89
N GLU A 138 -1.54 -2.68 21.32
CA GLU A 138 -1.01 -1.71 22.27
C GLU A 138 -1.03 -0.29 21.70
N LEU A 139 -0.66 -0.14 20.42
CA LEU A 139 -0.75 1.14 19.73
C LEU A 139 -2.20 1.64 19.67
N ALA A 140 -3.16 0.75 19.35
CA ALA A 140 -4.58 1.08 19.34
C ALA A 140 -5.07 1.54 20.72
N ARG A 141 -4.72 0.82 21.77
CA ARG A 141 -5.06 1.17 23.15
C ARG A 141 -4.49 2.54 23.55
N ARG A 142 -3.24 2.81 23.19
CA ARG A 142 -2.59 4.09 23.48
C ARG A 142 -3.18 5.25 22.68
N LEU A 143 -3.55 5.04 21.43
CA LEU A 143 -4.27 6.05 20.63
C LEU A 143 -5.60 6.45 21.30
N GLU A 144 -6.35 5.49 21.85
CA GLU A 144 -7.61 5.75 22.56
C GLU A 144 -7.39 6.46 23.89
N SER A 145 -6.36 6.10 24.67
CA SER A 145 -6.13 6.64 26.01
C SER A 145 -5.29 7.91 26.05
N GLU A 146 -4.36 8.09 25.13
CA GLU A 146 -3.36 9.17 25.15
C GLU A 146 -3.53 10.16 23.97
N GLY A 147 -4.34 9.79 22.95
CA GLY A 147 -4.68 10.63 21.81
C GLY A 147 -3.63 10.63 20.69
N ILE A 148 -4.07 11.10 19.51
CA ILE A 148 -3.25 11.12 18.28
C ILE A 148 -2.05 12.06 18.40
N GLU A 149 -2.20 13.19 19.09
CA GLU A 149 -1.11 14.18 19.18
C GLU A 149 0.12 13.61 19.87
N LYS A 150 -0.05 12.89 20.97
CA LYS A 150 1.08 12.28 21.70
C LYS A 150 1.61 11.06 20.97
N ILE A 151 0.74 10.15 20.61
CA ILE A 151 1.12 8.86 20.02
C ILE A 151 1.59 9.04 18.57
N GLY A 152 1.01 9.94 17.81
CA GLY A 152 1.46 10.28 16.45
C GLY A 152 2.88 10.82 16.42
N LYS A 153 3.28 11.66 17.39
CA LYS A 153 4.67 12.13 17.52
C LYS A 153 5.64 10.99 17.78
N ILE A 154 5.26 10.03 18.64
CA ILE A 154 6.09 8.85 18.94
C ILE A 154 6.19 7.97 17.68
N TYR A 155 5.06 7.72 16.99
CA TYR A 155 5.02 6.91 15.77
C TYR A 155 5.88 7.51 14.65
N ALA A 156 5.83 8.83 14.48
CA ALA A 156 6.61 9.53 13.46
C ALA A 156 8.13 9.37 13.65
N LEU A 157 8.59 9.18 14.89
CA LEU A 157 10.01 8.95 15.22
C LEU A 157 10.44 7.48 15.07
N GLY A 158 9.58 6.63 14.54
CA GLY A 158 9.88 5.22 14.32
C GLY A 158 11.07 4.99 13.37
N PRO A 159 11.79 3.86 13.53
CA PRO A 159 13.04 3.59 12.81
C PRO A 159 12.88 3.61 11.29
N THR A 160 11.73 3.23 10.77
CA THR A 160 11.43 3.21 9.33
C THR A 160 11.23 4.60 8.72
N ARG A 161 11.26 5.68 9.53
CA ARG A 161 11.11 7.08 9.12
C ARG A 161 12.43 7.86 9.14
N VAL A 162 13.52 7.25 9.60
CA VAL A 162 14.82 7.93 9.77
C VAL A 162 15.31 8.52 8.45
N GLN A 163 15.21 7.78 7.36
CA GLN A 163 15.67 8.26 6.05
C GLN A 163 14.80 9.40 5.52
N PHE A 164 13.48 9.33 5.70
CA PHE A 164 12.59 10.43 5.33
C PHE A 164 12.94 11.72 6.07
N GLN A 165 13.10 11.64 7.40
CA GLN A 165 13.49 12.80 8.22
C GLN A 165 14.81 13.42 7.77
N ARG A 166 15.78 12.61 7.36
CA ARG A 166 17.11 13.07 6.95
C ARG A 166 17.13 13.66 5.55
N LYS A 167 16.43 13.05 4.59
CA LYS A 167 16.43 13.44 3.18
C LYS A 167 15.57 14.66 2.91
N ASP A 168 14.38 14.72 3.51
CA ASP A 168 13.43 15.82 3.34
C ASP A 168 12.83 16.26 4.68
N PRO A 169 13.55 17.09 5.46
CA PRO A 169 13.05 17.57 6.75
C PRO A 169 11.75 18.38 6.64
N ARG A 170 11.50 19.06 5.49
CA ARG A 170 10.27 19.83 5.27
C ARG A 170 9.09 18.92 5.00
N GLY A 171 9.24 18.00 4.05
CA GLY A 171 8.22 16.99 3.77
C GLY A 171 7.93 16.11 4.97
N TYR A 172 8.95 15.76 5.76
CA TYR A 172 8.74 15.05 7.02
C TYR A 172 7.94 15.88 8.03
N ALA A 173 8.19 17.18 8.17
CA ALA A 173 7.39 18.04 9.03
C ALA A 173 5.93 18.16 8.54
N GLU A 174 5.68 18.14 7.24
CA GLU A 174 4.35 18.09 6.65
C GLU A 174 3.66 16.76 6.96
N PHE A 175 4.34 15.65 6.75
CA PHE A 175 3.87 14.32 7.12
C PHE A 175 3.46 14.26 8.60
N VAL A 176 4.29 14.77 9.51
CA VAL A 176 3.96 14.80 10.95
C VAL A 176 2.70 15.63 11.23
N ARG A 177 2.58 16.83 10.63
CA ARG A 177 1.36 17.65 10.80
C ARG A 177 0.11 16.92 10.34
N ASN A 178 0.16 16.26 9.19
CA ASN A 178 -0.97 15.53 8.62
C ASN A 178 -1.35 14.32 9.48
N LEU A 179 -0.34 13.56 9.95
CA LEU A 179 -0.56 12.45 10.88
C LEU A 179 -1.26 12.91 12.19
N LEU A 180 -0.86 14.06 12.73
CA LEU A 180 -1.47 14.59 13.95
C LEU A 180 -2.92 15.11 13.75
N ALA A 181 -3.34 15.29 12.51
CA ALA A 181 -4.71 15.62 12.15
C ALA A 181 -5.63 14.38 12.00
N HIS A 182 -5.09 13.17 12.09
CA HIS A 182 -5.88 11.94 12.03
C HIS A 182 -6.81 11.81 13.24
N SER A 183 -7.87 11.02 13.08
CA SER A 183 -8.74 10.62 14.18
C SER A 183 -8.05 9.57 15.05
N ALA A 184 -7.88 9.84 16.35
CA ALA A 184 -7.36 8.83 17.28
C ALA A 184 -8.24 7.55 17.27
N LYS A 185 -9.57 7.72 17.22
CA LYS A 185 -10.54 6.62 17.14
C LYS A 185 -10.41 5.84 15.84
N GLY A 186 -10.37 6.54 14.70
CA GLY A 186 -10.20 5.92 13.38
C GLY A 186 -8.88 5.16 13.29
N SER A 187 -7.79 5.76 13.75
CA SER A 187 -6.46 5.12 13.78
C SER A 187 -6.44 3.89 14.70
N ALA A 188 -7.06 3.96 15.90
CA ALA A 188 -7.15 2.82 16.81
C ALA A 188 -7.92 1.66 16.20
N ASN A 189 -9.10 1.94 15.61
CA ASN A 189 -9.91 0.91 14.94
C ASN A 189 -9.15 0.30 13.74
N THR A 190 -8.41 1.11 12.98
CA THR A 190 -7.57 0.64 11.87
C THR A 190 -6.45 -0.28 12.37
N MET A 191 -5.75 0.07 13.45
CA MET A 191 -4.72 -0.78 14.03
C MET A 191 -5.28 -2.12 14.47
N ARG A 192 -6.39 -2.12 15.19
CA ARG A 192 -7.01 -3.34 15.74
C ARG A 192 -7.64 -4.22 14.66
N ALA A 193 -8.52 -3.66 13.84
CA ALA A 193 -9.35 -4.45 12.92
C ALA A 193 -8.72 -4.67 11.54
N ILE A 194 -7.73 -3.86 11.13
CA ILE A 194 -7.02 -4.05 9.87
C ILE A 194 -5.62 -4.59 10.15
N GLN A 195 -4.76 -3.84 10.85
CA GLN A 195 -3.35 -4.20 10.98
C GLN A 195 -3.15 -5.51 11.78
N ALA A 196 -3.68 -5.59 12.99
CA ALA A 196 -3.54 -6.77 13.85
C ALA A 196 -4.30 -8.00 13.28
N ALA A 197 -5.48 -7.78 12.69
CA ALA A 197 -6.39 -8.84 12.28
C ALA A 197 -6.17 -9.37 10.86
N ARG A 198 -5.47 -8.62 9.97
CA ARG A 198 -5.26 -9.05 8.57
C ARG A 198 -4.47 -10.36 8.50
N PRO A 199 -4.70 -11.22 7.49
CA PRO A 199 -3.92 -12.43 7.29
C PRO A 199 -2.45 -12.10 7.02
N SER A 200 -1.54 -13.03 7.34
CA SER A 200 -0.16 -12.95 6.87
C SER A 200 -0.12 -13.09 5.34
N LEU A 201 0.86 -12.47 4.70
CA LEU A 201 1.11 -12.68 3.26
C LEU A 201 1.48 -14.14 2.97
N TYR A 202 2.07 -14.84 3.94
CA TYR A 202 2.42 -16.25 3.81
C TYR A 202 1.18 -17.15 3.80
N ASP A 203 0.11 -16.76 4.51
CA ASP A 203 -1.18 -17.47 4.49
C ASP A 203 -1.88 -17.37 3.12
N LEU A 204 -1.55 -16.34 2.34
CA LEU A 204 -2.10 -16.09 1.01
C LEU A 204 -1.27 -16.72 -0.12
N ALA A 205 -0.23 -17.50 0.20
CA ALA A 205 0.74 -18.00 -0.78
C ALA A 205 0.10 -18.72 -1.97
N ASP A 206 -0.91 -19.56 -1.73
CA ASP A 206 -1.52 -20.37 -2.79
C ASP A 206 -2.41 -19.54 -3.74
N ASP A 207 -3.00 -18.47 -3.26
CA ASP A 207 -3.77 -17.55 -4.09
C ASP A 207 -2.84 -16.57 -4.84
N LEU A 208 -1.76 -16.10 -4.19
CA LEU A 208 -0.73 -15.27 -4.82
C LEU A 208 -0.02 -15.99 -5.98
N LYS A 209 0.19 -17.31 -5.90
CA LYS A 209 0.74 -18.13 -6.99
C LYS A 209 -0.15 -18.14 -8.25
N LYS A 210 -1.44 -17.89 -8.09
CA LYS A 210 -2.44 -17.89 -9.17
C LYS A 210 -2.67 -16.49 -9.73
N MET A 211 -2.10 -15.45 -9.13
CA MET A 211 -2.31 -14.07 -9.56
C MET A 211 -1.72 -13.82 -10.95
N GLU A 212 -2.56 -13.39 -11.90
CA GLU A 212 -2.17 -13.09 -13.28
C GLU A 212 -2.02 -11.59 -13.55
N LEU A 213 -2.43 -10.73 -12.62
CA LEU A 213 -2.29 -9.27 -12.77
C LEU A 213 -0.81 -8.87 -12.78
N PRO A 214 -0.38 -8.02 -13.73
CA PRO A 214 0.93 -7.39 -13.69
C PRO A 214 1.17 -6.72 -12.35
N THR A 215 2.26 -7.07 -11.66
CA THR A 215 2.52 -6.60 -10.30
C THR A 215 3.93 -6.07 -10.17
N LEU A 216 4.07 -4.84 -9.68
CA LEU A 216 5.35 -4.24 -9.30
C LEU A 216 5.44 -4.14 -7.78
N ILE A 217 6.48 -4.72 -7.21
CA ILE A 217 6.76 -4.70 -5.76
C ILE A 217 7.89 -3.70 -5.52
N LEU A 218 7.68 -2.76 -4.58
CA LEU A 218 8.66 -1.73 -4.24
C LEU A 218 8.97 -1.76 -2.74
N SER A 219 10.25 -1.64 -2.38
CA SER A 219 10.72 -1.65 -0.98
C SER A 219 11.89 -0.69 -0.80
N GLY A 220 11.97 -0.02 0.34
CA GLY A 220 13.23 0.56 0.79
C GLY A 220 14.18 -0.54 1.29
N ASP A 221 15.49 -0.36 1.13
CA ASP A 221 16.50 -1.31 1.63
C ASP A 221 16.65 -1.26 3.16
N GLU A 222 16.20 -0.17 3.79
CA GLU A 222 16.13 0.00 5.23
C GLU A 222 14.71 -0.18 5.80
N ASP A 223 13.74 -0.58 4.99
CA ASP A 223 12.41 -0.98 5.46
C ASP A 223 12.44 -2.46 5.91
N TRP A 224 13.27 -2.74 6.91
CA TRP A 224 13.53 -4.09 7.42
C TRP A 224 12.28 -4.90 7.71
N PRO A 225 11.21 -4.34 8.31
CA PRO A 225 9.98 -5.09 8.58
C PRO A 225 9.26 -5.60 7.32
N CYS A 226 9.53 -5.02 6.15
CA CYS A 226 8.86 -5.35 4.90
C CYS A 226 9.74 -6.06 3.88
N LEU A 227 11.08 -5.88 3.96
CA LEU A 227 12.00 -6.30 2.91
C LEU A 227 11.92 -7.81 2.61
N LYS A 228 11.94 -8.66 3.64
CA LYS A 228 11.88 -10.11 3.50
C LYS A 228 10.54 -10.55 2.88
N SER A 229 9.43 -9.98 3.34
CA SER A 229 8.10 -10.23 2.80
C SER A 229 7.94 -9.77 1.35
N ASN A 230 8.58 -8.66 0.95
CA ASN A 230 8.59 -8.22 -0.44
C ASN A 230 9.36 -9.19 -1.36
N ILE A 231 10.45 -9.78 -0.88
CA ILE A 231 11.16 -10.85 -1.61
C ILE A 231 10.30 -12.12 -1.69
N PHE A 232 9.55 -12.45 -0.63
CA PHE A 232 8.58 -13.55 -0.66
C PHE A 232 7.51 -13.30 -1.73
N LEU A 233 6.89 -12.13 -1.77
CA LEU A 233 5.92 -11.76 -2.81
C LEU A 233 6.52 -11.91 -4.22
N LYS A 234 7.76 -11.43 -4.44
CA LYS A 234 8.46 -11.58 -5.72
C LYS A 234 8.64 -13.04 -6.13
N LYS A 235 8.95 -13.91 -5.19
CA LYS A 235 9.10 -15.34 -5.47
C LYS A 235 7.76 -16.00 -5.78
N THR A 236 6.69 -15.57 -5.11
CA THR A 236 5.37 -16.20 -5.13
C THR A 236 4.52 -15.75 -6.32
N ILE A 237 4.44 -14.45 -6.60
CA ILE A 237 3.60 -13.91 -7.69
C ILE A 237 4.31 -14.08 -9.03
N PRO A 238 3.74 -14.84 -9.98
CA PRO A 238 4.43 -15.17 -11.23
C PRO A 238 4.59 -13.98 -12.20
N THR A 239 3.73 -12.99 -12.09
CA THR A 239 3.72 -11.76 -12.92
C THR A 239 4.43 -10.58 -12.27
N SER A 240 5.16 -10.81 -11.16
CA SER A 240 5.79 -9.72 -10.41
C SER A 240 7.20 -9.39 -10.83
N ALA A 241 7.59 -8.12 -10.65
CA ALA A 241 8.96 -7.66 -10.52
C ALA A 241 9.15 -6.97 -9.16
N VAL A 242 10.40 -6.81 -8.72
CA VAL A 242 10.75 -6.10 -7.48
C VAL A 242 11.83 -5.07 -7.77
N ALA A 243 11.68 -3.88 -7.20
CA ALA A 243 12.73 -2.88 -7.11
C ALA A 243 12.95 -2.49 -5.65
N VAL A 244 14.24 -2.37 -5.27
CA VAL A 244 14.65 -1.98 -3.93
C VAL A 244 15.34 -0.63 -4.02
N PHE A 245 14.88 0.33 -3.22
CA PHE A 245 15.34 1.71 -3.21
C PHE A 245 16.51 1.84 -2.23
N PRO A 246 17.68 2.32 -2.68
CA PRO A 246 18.85 2.43 -1.81
C PRO A 246 18.68 3.54 -0.77
N ASN A 247 19.21 3.31 0.43
CA ASN A 247 19.16 4.24 1.57
C ASN A 247 17.75 4.75 1.88
N SER A 248 16.73 3.92 1.72
CA SER A 248 15.33 4.33 1.85
C SER A 248 14.61 3.48 2.88
N GLY A 249 13.78 4.14 3.68
CA GLY A 249 12.90 3.50 4.66
C GLY A 249 11.54 3.12 4.06
N HIS A 250 10.47 3.42 4.80
CA HIS A 250 9.14 2.96 4.49
C HIS A 250 8.36 3.85 3.51
N ALA A 251 8.54 5.18 3.60
CA ALA A 251 7.80 6.15 2.81
C ALA A 251 8.48 6.46 1.47
N ILE A 252 8.84 5.43 0.71
CA ILE A 252 9.66 5.54 -0.51
C ILE A 252 9.09 6.48 -1.58
N ASN A 253 7.78 6.67 -1.61
CA ASN A 253 7.12 7.62 -2.49
C ASN A 253 7.40 9.09 -2.12
N LEU A 254 7.69 9.36 -0.84
CA LEU A 254 8.06 10.67 -0.31
C LEU A 254 9.57 10.83 -0.18
N GLU A 255 10.28 9.77 0.18
CA GLU A 255 11.74 9.77 0.34
C GLU A 255 12.50 9.89 -0.98
N GLU A 256 12.01 9.21 -2.02
CA GLU A 256 12.61 9.15 -3.36
C GLU A 256 11.54 9.36 -4.46
N PRO A 257 10.83 10.49 -4.47
CA PRO A 257 9.67 10.67 -5.34
C PRO A 257 10.00 10.58 -6.83
N LEU A 258 11.18 11.05 -7.25
CA LEU A 258 11.60 10.96 -8.66
C LEU A 258 11.85 9.51 -9.08
N LEU A 259 12.57 8.74 -8.27
CA LEU A 259 12.86 7.34 -8.54
C LEU A 259 11.58 6.51 -8.53
N PHE A 260 10.72 6.74 -7.52
CA PHE A 260 9.41 6.09 -7.42
C PHE A 260 8.58 6.33 -8.68
N ASN A 261 8.42 7.60 -9.08
CA ASN A 261 7.63 7.99 -10.23
C ASN A 261 8.18 7.37 -11.53
N THR A 262 9.51 7.37 -11.70
CA THR A 262 10.16 6.82 -12.90
C THR A 262 9.93 5.31 -13.03
N ILE A 263 10.12 4.55 -11.96
CA ILE A 263 9.95 3.09 -11.96
C ILE A 263 8.46 2.73 -12.17
N VAL A 264 7.54 3.42 -11.51
CA VAL A 264 6.10 3.19 -11.67
C VAL A 264 5.64 3.56 -13.07
N GLN A 265 6.12 4.67 -13.64
CA GLN A 265 5.76 5.06 -15.00
C GLN A 265 6.25 4.05 -16.03
N ASP A 266 7.50 3.57 -15.94
CA ASP A 266 8.02 2.54 -16.85
C ASP A 266 7.18 1.27 -16.77
N PHE A 267 6.87 0.81 -15.55
CA PHE A 267 6.00 -0.34 -15.32
C PHE A 267 4.61 -0.17 -15.98
N ILE A 268 3.92 0.94 -15.70
CA ILE A 268 2.60 1.22 -16.27
C ILE A 268 2.67 1.23 -17.81
N THR A 269 3.69 1.89 -18.37
CA THR A 269 3.90 1.95 -19.82
C THR A 269 4.08 0.56 -20.42
N GLN A 270 4.86 -0.33 -19.80
CA GLN A 270 5.04 -1.70 -20.28
C GLN A 270 3.73 -2.48 -20.21
N VAL A 271 2.93 -2.31 -19.15
CA VAL A 271 1.61 -2.95 -19.01
C VAL A 271 0.67 -2.46 -20.12
N ASP A 272 0.56 -1.15 -20.34
CA ASP A 272 -0.33 -0.56 -21.35
C ASP A 272 0.04 -0.97 -22.77
N CYS A 273 1.34 -1.20 -23.02
CA CYS A 273 1.83 -1.73 -24.29
C CYS A 273 1.74 -3.28 -24.40
N GLY A 274 1.21 -3.98 -23.41
CA GLY A 274 1.13 -5.45 -23.40
C GLY A 274 2.51 -6.13 -23.34
N ARG A 275 3.51 -5.47 -22.77
CA ARG A 275 4.91 -5.95 -22.71
C ARG A 275 5.34 -6.41 -21.30
N TRP A 276 4.41 -6.64 -20.38
CA TRP A 276 4.71 -7.18 -19.06
C TRP A 276 4.40 -8.67 -19.00
N PRO A 277 5.40 -9.55 -19.23
CA PRO A 277 5.18 -10.98 -19.32
C PRO A 277 5.10 -11.64 -17.94
N ARG A 278 4.51 -12.81 -17.90
CA ARG A 278 4.70 -13.78 -16.82
C ARG A 278 6.17 -14.20 -16.78
N ARG A 279 6.71 -14.38 -15.57
CA ARG A 279 8.11 -14.82 -15.38
C ARG A 279 8.34 -16.20 -16.01
N ASP A 280 9.42 -16.32 -16.79
CA ASP A 280 9.87 -17.62 -17.29
C ASP A 280 10.25 -18.52 -16.08
N PRO A 281 9.67 -19.72 -15.95
CA PRO A 281 10.03 -20.67 -14.88
C PRO A 281 11.52 -20.96 -14.78
N LYS A 282 12.26 -20.90 -15.90
CA LYS A 282 13.73 -21.07 -15.90
C LYS A 282 14.45 -20.02 -15.05
N ALA A 283 13.89 -18.81 -14.92
CA ALA A 283 14.44 -17.73 -14.10
C ALA A 283 14.34 -18.00 -12.58
N LEU A 284 13.66 -19.06 -12.18
CA LEU A 284 13.59 -19.50 -10.77
C LEU A 284 14.75 -20.43 -10.37
N SER A 285 15.58 -20.85 -11.33
CA SER A 285 16.73 -21.70 -11.06
C SER A 285 17.74 -21.00 -10.14
N THR A 286 18.19 -21.70 -9.11
CA THR A 286 19.29 -21.26 -8.24
C THR A 286 20.67 -21.51 -8.87
N SER A 287 20.73 -22.24 -9.99
CA SER A 287 21.95 -22.46 -10.75
C SER A 287 22.17 -21.33 -11.75
N ALA A 288 23.36 -20.75 -11.74
CA ALA A 288 23.74 -19.72 -12.71
C ALA A 288 24.04 -20.28 -14.12
N VAL A 289 24.24 -21.60 -14.24
CA VAL A 289 24.73 -22.24 -15.49
C VAL A 289 23.70 -23.19 -16.07
N PHE A 290 23.07 -24.02 -15.24
CA PHE A 290 22.14 -25.03 -15.70
C PHE A 290 20.77 -24.88 -15.03
N SER A 291 19.69 -24.82 -15.83
CA SER A 291 18.34 -25.00 -15.29
C SER A 291 18.17 -26.48 -14.89
N ARG A 292 18.21 -26.80 -13.60
CA ARG A 292 17.82 -28.14 -13.15
C ARG A 292 16.31 -28.31 -13.42
N LYS A 293 15.95 -29.36 -14.19
CA LYS A 293 14.54 -29.79 -14.26
C LYS A 293 14.11 -30.08 -12.81
N GLN A 294 13.09 -29.37 -12.33
CA GLN A 294 12.40 -29.79 -11.12
C GLN A 294 11.80 -31.15 -11.43
N SER A 295 12.29 -32.20 -10.78
CA SER A 295 11.63 -33.50 -10.77
C SER A 295 10.25 -33.29 -10.17
N THR A 296 9.25 -33.58 -11.01
CA THR A 296 7.82 -33.62 -10.67
C THR A 296 7.52 -34.54 -9.51
#